data_05a5616307e7e3b8f74406d64087a4cf
#
_entry.id   05a5616307e7e3b8f74406d64087a4cf
#
_cell.length_a   1.000
_cell.length_b   1.000
_cell.length_c   1.000
_cell.angle_alpha   90.00
_cell.angle_beta   90.00
_cell.angle_gamma   90.00
#
_symmetry.space_group_name_H-M   'P 1'
#
loop_
_entity.id
_entity.type
_entity.pdbx_description
1 polymer ?
#
loop_
_entity_poly.entity_id
_entity_poly.type
_entity_poly.pdbx_seq_one_letter_code
_entity_poly.pdbx_strand_id
1 'polypeptide(L)'
;RKGIRFVGELRNAESSSSSGDHAILPTTPTPPLPDKPSLAVLPFQNLSGDPEQEYFADGMAEEILTSLSYCKSLFVIARNSSFAYKGKTIDVRQIGRELGVRYVLEGSVRRSGDLLRFTAQLIDATSGAQIWADRFDGVIEDVFKLQDRITESVVAAIEPNIQLAEIERLRKKPAKDFNAYD
;
A
#
# COMPACT_ATOMS: atom_id res chain seq x y z
N ARG A 1 -54.42 -31.68 -10.17
CA ARG A 1 -53.37 -31.01 -9.37
C ARG A 1 -53.39 -29.55 -9.71
N LYS A 2 -53.70 -28.73 -8.70
CA LYS A 2 -54.12 -27.35 -8.81
C LYS A 2 -52.93 -26.41 -9.00
N GLY A 3 -52.91 -25.67 -10.12
CA GLY A 3 -52.01 -24.55 -10.32
C GLY A 3 -52.67 -23.26 -9.84
N ILE A 4 -51.93 -22.47 -9.09
CA ILE A 4 -52.38 -21.16 -8.60
C ILE A 4 -52.00 -20.14 -9.66
N ARG A 5 -53.00 -19.41 -10.14
CA ARG A 5 -52.89 -18.34 -11.13
C ARG A 5 -52.97 -17.01 -10.38
N PHE A 6 -51.88 -16.23 -10.40
CA PHE A 6 -51.90 -14.87 -9.88
C PHE A 6 -52.28 -13.92 -11.01
N VAL A 7 -53.39 -13.21 -10.80
CA VAL A 7 -53.83 -12.09 -11.63
C VAL A 7 -53.65 -10.82 -10.79
N GLY A 8 -52.70 -9.99 -11.17
CA GLY A 8 -52.48 -8.66 -10.58
C GLY A 8 -52.72 -7.59 -11.62
N GLU A 9 -53.73 -6.78 -11.44
CA GLU A 9 -54.06 -5.61 -12.26
C GLU A 9 -52.99 -4.51 -12.13
N LEU A 10 -52.57 -4.00 -13.29
CA LEU A 10 -51.80 -2.77 -13.39
C LEU A 10 -52.74 -1.57 -13.26
N ARG A 11 -52.61 -0.80 -12.21
CA ARG A 11 -53.15 0.57 -12.15
C ARG A 11 -52.04 1.56 -12.46
N ASN A 12 -52.19 2.22 -13.58
CA ASN A 12 -51.51 3.47 -13.88
C ASN A 12 -51.98 4.54 -12.89
N ALA A 13 -51.05 5.22 -12.29
CA ALA A 13 -51.28 6.53 -11.68
C ALA A 13 -50.15 7.46 -12.12
N GLU A 14 -50.62 8.53 -12.77
CA GLU A 14 -49.82 9.59 -13.36
C GLU A 14 -49.10 10.47 -12.30
N SER A 15 -47.93 10.89 -12.71
CA SER A 15 -47.26 12.17 -12.43
C SER A 15 -47.58 12.96 -11.16
N SER A 16 -46.59 13.09 -10.31
CA SER A 16 -46.28 14.39 -9.71
C SER A 16 -44.77 14.47 -9.42
N SER A 17 -44.18 15.49 -10.02
CA SER A 17 -42.82 15.98 -9.81
C SER A 17 -42.61 16.31 -8.34
N SER A 18 -41.58 15.73 -7.73
CA SER A 18 -41.02 16.18 -6.47
C SER A 18 -39.51 16.03 -6.50
N SER A 19 -38.88 17.14 -6.32
CA SER A 19 -37.49 17.48 -6.25
C SER A 19 -36.62 16.40 -5.59
N GLY A 20 -35.50 16.09 -6.25
CA GLY A 20 -34.50 15.14 -5.78
C GLY A 20 -33.94 15.56 -4.44
N ASP A 21 -34.22 14.80 -3.43
CA ASP A 21 -33.47 14.76 -2.20
C ASP A 21 -32.39 13.72 -2.39
N HIS A 22 -31.21 14.19 -2.82
CA HIS A 22 -30.00 13.40 -2.77
C HIS A 22 -29.72 13.17 -1.29
N ALA A 23 -30.16 12.04 -0.77
CA ALA A 23 -29.72 11.54 0.52
C ALA A 23 -28.19 11.41 0.46
N ILE A 24 -27.50 12.41 0.96
CA ILE A 24 -26.08 12.36 1.27
C ILE A 24 -25.95 11.30 2.35
N LEU A 25 -25.52 10.10 1.94
CA LEU A 25 -25.13 9.07 2.91
C LEU A 25 -24.12 9.72 3.87
N PRO A 26 -24.30 9.61 5.19
CA PRO A 26 -23.34 10.15 6.13
C PRO A 26 -22.00 9.47 5.85
N THR A 27 -21.04 10.26 5.36
CA THR A 27 -19.65 9.83 5.29
C THR A 27 -19.21 9.61 6.73
N THR A 28 -19.17 8.35 7.15
CA THR A 28 -18.55 8.00 8.42
C THR A 28 -17.13 8.55 8.40
N PRO A 29 -16.75 9.41 9.35
CA PRO A 29 -15.41 9.96 9.40
C PRO A 29 -14.43 8.79 9.51
N THR A 30 -13.52 8.67 8.52
CA THR A 30 -12.43 7.70 8.59
C THR A 30 -11.64 7.98 9.86
N PRO A 31 -11.42 6.97 10.72
CA PRO A 31 -10.63 7.17 11.93
C PRO A 31 -9.29 7.80 11.57
N PRO A 32 -8.81 8.79 12.33
CA PRO A 32 -7.49 9.35 12.08
C PRO A 32 -6.45 8.25 12.17
N LEU A 33 -5.54 8.19 11.18
CA LEU A 33 -4.40 7.28 11.22
C LEU A 33 -3.56 7.56 12.46
N PRO A 34 -2.96 6.52 13.07
CA PRO A 34 -2.06 6.70 14.20
C PRO A 34 -0.97 7.74 13.90
N ASP A 35 -0.50 8.45 14.91
CA ASP A 35 0.58 9.45 14.81
C ASP A 35 1.94 8.86 14.37
N LYS A 36 1.98 7.57 14.09
CA LYS A 36 3.14 6.86 13.59
C LYS A 36 3.29 7.04 12.08
N PRO A 37 4.54 7.02 11.57
CA PRO A 37 4.78 6.93 10.14
C PRO A 37 4.04 5.74 9.53
N SER A 38 3.27 5.99 8.48
CA SER A 38 2.46 4.97 7.81
C SER A 38 3.14 4.48 6.55
N LEU A 39 3.17 3.17 6.37
CA LEU A 39 3.86 2.47 5.29
C LEU A 39 2.93 1.46 4.60
N ALA A 40 2.95 1.45 3.28
CA ALA A 40 2.41 0.37 2.47
C ALA A 40 3.55 -0.39 1.78
N VAL A 41 3.50 -1.72 1.82
CA VAL A 41 4.37 -2.58 1.01
C VAL A 41 3.57 -3.05 -0.20
N LEU A 42 3.97 -2.60 -1.38
CA LEU A 42 3.32 -3.00 -2.63
C LEU A 42 3.77 -4.40 -3.07
N PRO A 43 2.96 -5.12 -3.84
CA PRO A 43 3.40 -6.34 -4.49
C PRO A 43 4.60 -6.04 -5.40
N PHE A 44 5.65 -6.86 -5.30
CA PHE A 44 6.85 -6.67 -6.10
C PHE A 44 6.64 -7.14 -7.53
N GLN A 45 7.25 -6.43 -8.48
CA GLN A 45 7.10 -6.72 -9.90
C GLN A 45 8.02 -7.87 -10.30
N ASN A 46 7.45 -8.87 -10.97
CA ASN A 46 8.24 -9.90 -11.63
C ASN A 46 8.67 -9.42 -13.02
N LEU A 47 9.96 -9.16 -13.19
CA LEU A 47 10.56 -8.71 -14.46
C LEU A 47 11.20 -9.85 -15.25
N SER A 48 11.02 -11.10 -14.83
CA SER A 48 11.63 -12.28 -15.46
C SER A 48 10.78 -12.88 -16.58
N GLY A 49 9.46 -12.61 -16.56
CA GLY A 49 8.51 -13.29 -17.45
C GLY A 49 8.22 -14.75 -17.07
N ASP A 50 8.84 -15.27 -16.02
CA ASP A 50 8.66 -16.63 -15.49
C ASP A 50 7.57 -16.61 -14.40
N PRO A 51 6.44 -17.33 -14.56
CA PRO A 51 5.37 -17.37 -13.58
C PRO A 51 5.80 -17.89 -12.19
N GLU A 52 6.81 -18.73 -12.10
CA GLU A 52 7.33 -19.23 -10.82
C GLU A 52 7.94 -18.08 -9.98
N GLN A 53 8.48 -17.07 -10.63
CA GLN A 53 9.03 -15.89 -9.93
C GLN A 53 7.94 -14.95 -9.39
N GLU A 54 6.71 -15.09 -9.84
CA GLU A 54 5.55 -14.37 -9.29
C GLU A 54 5.29 -14.76 -7.84
N TYR A 55 5.34 -16.06 -7.54
CA TYR A 55 5.21 -16.56 -6.16
C TYR A 55 6.35 -16.08 -5.27
N PHE A 56 7.56 -16.03 -5.81
CA PHE A 56 8.70 -15.50 -5.07
C PHE A 56 8.54 -14.01 -4.78
N ALA A 57 8.14 -13.22 -5.77
CA ALA A 57 7.92 -11.79 -5.63
C ALA A 57 6.81 -11.47 -4.59
N ASP A 58 5.69 -12.19 -4.66
CA ASP A 58 4.59 -12.06 -3.71
C ASP A 58 5.00 -12.50 -2.30
N GLY A 59 5.70 -13.63 -2.19
CA GLY A 59 6.21 -14.14 -0.91
C GLY A 59 7.18 -13.17 -0.24
N MET A 60 8.06 -12.55 -1.02
CA MET A 60 8.98 -11.51 -0.53
C MET A 60 8.23 -10.30 0.02
N ALA A 61 7.23 -9.81 -0.70
CA ALA A 61 6.44 -8.67 -0.25
C ALA A 61 5.68 -9.00 1.04
N GLU A 62 5.11 -10.21 1.14
CA GLU A 62 4.39 -10.68 2.32
C GLU A 62 5.31 -10.84 3.54
N GLU A 63 6.48 -11.42 3.36
CA GLU A 63 7.46 -11.63 4.43
C GLU A 63 7.99 -10.29 4.98
N ILE A 64 8.33 -9.37 4.09
CA ILE A 64 8.77 -8.03 4.48
C ILE A 64 7.65 -7.27 5.20
N LEU A 65 6.41 -7.33 4.67
CA LEU A 65 5.25 -6.70 5.30
C LEU A 65 5.01 -7.26 6.71
N THR A 66 5.07 -8.58 6.86
CA THR A 66 4.90 -9.25 8.15
C THR A 66 5.97 -8.81 9.13
N SER A 67 7.24 -8.82 8.71
CA SER A 67 8.36 -8.42 9.55
C SER A 67 8.27 -6.95 9.95
N LEU A 68 7.91 -6.05 9.03
CA LEU A 68 7.72 -4.63 9.33
C LEU A 68 6.52 -4.37 10.25
N SER A 69 5.49 -5.22 10.25
CA SER A 69 4.34 -5.08 11.13
C SER A 69 4.67 -5.27 12.62
N TYR A 70 5.80 -5.92 12.93
CA TYR A 70 6.31 -6.03 14.30
C TYR A 70 7.03 -4.76 14.77
N CYS A 71 7.39 -3.85 13.87
CA CYS A 71 8.01 -2.57 14.23
C CYS A 71 6.99 -1.63 14.87
N LYS A 72 7.08 -1.47 16.20
CA LYS A 72 6.11 -0.65 16.95
C LYS A 72 6.12 0.84 16.59
N SER A 73 7.19 1.31 15.97
CA SER A 73 7.37 2.68 15.49
C SER A 73 6.65 2.97 14.17
N LEU A 74 6.19 1.94 13.46
CA LEU A 74 5.54 2.04 12.16
C LEU A 74 4.06 1.63 12.22
N PHE A 75 3.27 2.23 11.35
CA PHE A 75 1.93 1.77 11.03
C PHE A 75 1.95 1.15 9.62
N VAL A 76 1.86 -0.17 9.54
CA VAL A 76 1.92 -0.90 8.27
C VAL A 76 0.51 -1.26 7.80
N ILE A 77 0.19 -0.88 6.57
CA ILE A 77 -1.11 -1.18 5.94
C ILE A 77 -1.25 -2.68 5.70
N ALA A 78 -2.47 -3.20 5.89
CA ALA A 78 -2.78 -4.60 5.65
C ALA A 78 -2.52 -5.01 4.19
N ARG A 79 -2.04 -6.25 4.01
CA ARG A 79 -1.70 -6.84 2.71
C ARG A 79 -2.78 -6.64 1.64
N ASN A 80 -4.03 -6.95 1.96
CA ASN A 80 -5.12 -6.90 0.98
C ASN A 80 -5.32 -5.51 0.38
N SER A 81 -5.06 -4.45 1.14
CA SER A 81 -5.19 -3.07 0.65
C SER A 81 -4.08 -2.73 -0.34
N SER A 82 -2.83 -3.10 -0.05
CA SER A 82 -1.70 -2.83 -0.93
C SER A 82 -1.66 -3.75 -2.15
N PHE A 83 -2.07 -5.01 -2.01
CA PHE A 83 -2.10 -5.98 -3.11
C PHE A 83 -3.23 -5.73 -4.13
N ALA A 84 -4.20 -4.88 -3.83
CA ALA A 84 -5.18 -4.38 -4.81
C ALA A 84 -4.53 -3.59 -5.96
N TYR A 85 -3.28 -3.16 -5.79
CA TYR A 85 -2.49 -2.44 -6.81
C TYR A 85 -1.63 -3.36 -7.69
N LYS A 86 -1.68 -4.68 -7.48
CA LYS A 86 -0.92 -5.65 -8.28
C LYS A 86 -1.20 -5.50 -9.76
N GLY A 87 -0.12 -5.42 -10.56
CA GLY A 87 -0.20 -5.29 -12.02
C GLY A 87 -0.69 -3.93 -12.53
N LYS A 88 -0.89 -2.95 -11.64
CA LYS A 88 -1.32 -1.61 -12.02
C LYS A 88 -0.12 -0.66 -12.09
N THR A 89 -0.09 0.16 -13.14
CA THR A 89 0.87 1.27 -13.24
C THR A 89 0.21 2.54 -12.72
N ILE A 90 0.41 2.83 -11.45
CA ILE A 90 -0.19 4.00 -10.78
C ILE A 90 0.92 4.81 -10.13
N ASP A 91 0.80 6.13 -10.18
CA ASP A 91 1.73 7.04 -9.49
C ASP A 91 1.70 6.78 -7.97
N VAL A 92 2.89 6.63 -7.38
CA VAL A 92 3.04 6.36 -5.94
C VAL A 92 2.37 7.40 -5.06
N ARG A 93 2.29 8.66 -5.50
CA ARG A 93 1.59 9.75 -4.80
C ARG A 93 0.09 9.52 -4.77
N GLN A 94 -0.48 8.94 -5.83
CA GLN A 94 -1.87 8.55 -5.87
C GLN A 94 -2.14 7.40 -4.92
N ILE A 95 -1.29 6.36 -4.95
CA ILE A 95 -1.38 5.22 -4.02
C ILE A 95 -1.32 5.70 -2.57
N GLY A 96 -0.39 6.61 -2.26
CA GLY A 96 -0.27 7.20 -0.93
C GLY A 96 -1.53 7.91 -0.46
N ARG A 97 -2.19 8.66 -1.34
CA ARG A 97 -3.47 9.32 -1.03
C ARG A 97 -4.62 8.33 -0.83
N GLU A 98 -4.73 7.34 -1.71
CA GLU A 98 -5.81 6.34 -1.66
C GLU A 98 -5.71 5.44 -0.43
N LEU A 99 -4.50 5.02 -0.07
CA LEU A 99 -4.25 4.20 1.12
C LEU A 99 -4.10 5.02 2.41
N GLY A 100 -3.96 6.34 2.31
CA GLY A 100 -3.69 7.20 3.44
C GLY A 100 -2.31 6.98 4.06
N VAL A 101 -1.33 6.54 3.29
CA VAL A 101 0.03 6.28 3.77
C VAL A 101 1.01 7.36 3.31
N ARG A 102 2.04 7.56 4.12
CA ARG A 102 3.12 8.49 3.82
C ARG A 102 4.25 7.86 3.05
N TYR A 103 4.54 6.62 3.32
CA TYR A 103 5.64 5.89 2.72
C TYR A 103 5.14 4.67 1.94
N VAL A 104 5.82 4.37 0.86
CA VAL A 104 5.56 3.21 0.02
C VAL A 104 6.87 2.48 -0.21
N LEU A 105 6.88 1.19 0.07
CA LEU A 105 7.93 0.26 -0.31
C LEU A 105 7.49 -0.48 -1.56
N GLU A 106 8.27 -0.38 -2.62
CA GLU A 106 8.06 -1.12 -3.85
C GLU A 106 9.36 -1.78 -4.31
N GLY A 107 9.27 -2.68 -5.26
CA GLY A 107 10.45 -3.37 -5.75
C GLY A 107 10.17 -4.30 -6.90
N SER A 108 11.21 -5.00 -7.32
CA SER A 108 11.13 -5.96 -8.42
C SER A 108 12.05 -7.14 -8.23
N VAL A 109 11.68 -8.24 -8.88
CA VAL A 109 12.45 -9.47 -8.94
C VAL A 109 12.80 -9.75 -10.40
N ARG A 110 14.06 -10.07 -10.67
CA ARG A 110 14.53 -10.51 -11.98
C ARG A 110 15.39 -11.77 -11.82
N ARG A 111 15.08 -12.78 -12.61
CA ARG A 111 15.87 -14.01 -12.71
C ARG A 111 16.63 -14.05 -14.03
N SER A 112 17.88 -14.52 -13.98
CA SER A 112 18.68 -14.85 -15.15
C SER A 112 19.49 -16.11 -14.87
N GLY A 113 19.07 -17.24 -15.44
CA GLY A 113 19.62 -18.55 -15.09
C GLY A 113 19.38 -18.87 -13.61
N ASP A 114 20.45 -19.13 -12.89
CA ASP A 114 20.41 -19.42 -11.44
C ASP A 114 20.57 -18.16 -10.57
N LEU A 115 20.82 -17.00 -11.20
CA LEU A 115 20.96 -15.73 -10.51
C LEU A 115 19.59 -15.05 -10.34
N LEU A 116 19.27 -14.67 -9.13
CA LEU A 116 18.11 -13.87 -8.78
C LEU A 116 18.58 -12.49 -8.30
N ARG A 117 18.00 -11.46 -8.88
CA ARG A 117 18.18 -10.07 -8.47
C ARG A 117 16.89 -9.52 -7.90
N PHE A 118 16.97 -9.02 -6.70
CA PHE A 118 15.89 -8.31 -6.03
C PHE A 118 16.28 -6.84 -5.85
N THR A 119 15.39 -5.93 -6.18
CA THR A 119 15.53 -4.51 -5.90
C THR A 119 14.39 -4.04 -5.01
N ALA A 120 14.70 -3.18 -4.06
CA ALA A 120 13.71 -2.53 -3.21
C ALA A 120 13.97 -1.04 -3.15
N GLN A 121 12.91 -0.24 -3.06
CA GLN A 121 12.98 1.20 -2.88
C GLN A 121 11.87 1.69 -1.96
N LEU A 122 12.25 2.63 -1.09
CA LEU A 122 11.36 3.35 -0.19
C LEU A 122 11.12 4.75 -0.73
N ILE A 123 9.87 5.12 -0.87
CA ILE A 123 9.45 6.38 -1.47
C ILE A 123 8.58 7.15 -0.48
N ASP A 124 8.83 8.46 -0.36
CA ASP A 124 7.88 9.38 0.26
C ASP A 124 6.72 9.63 -0.72
N ALA A 125 5.56 9.08 -0.40
CA ALA A 125 4.39 9.16 -1.25
C ALA A 125 3.76 10.57 -1.32
N THR A 126 4.18 11.49 -0.46
CA THR A 126 3.73 12.88 -0.52
C THR A 126 4.44 13.65 -1.63
N SER A 127 5.76 13.49 -1.71
CA SER A 127 6.62 14.17 -2.69
C SER A 127 6.92 13.35 -3.94
N GLY A 128 6.82 12.02 -3.85
CA GLY A 128 7.31 11.08 -4.86
C GLY A 128 8.84 10.90 -4.81
N ALA A 129 9.51 11.42 -3.78
CA ALA A 129 10.96 11.33 -3.65
C ALA A 129 11.38 9.95 -3.12
N GLN A 130 12.36 9.36 -3.78
CA GLN A 130 13.01 8.15 -3.29
C GLN A 130 13.88 8.47 -2.08
N ILE A 131 13.61 7.81 -0.96
CA ILE A 131 14.35 7.99 0.31
C ILE A 131 15.50 7.00 0.41
N TRP A 132 15.26 5.78 -0.04
CA TRP A 132 16.22 4.69 0.01
C TRP A 132 15.96 3.70 -1.14
N ALA A 133 17.03 3.11 -1.64
CA ALA A 133 16.97 1.97 -2.55
C ALA A 133 18.19 1.08 -2.37
N ASP A 134 17.99 -0.21 -2.57
CA ASP A 134 19.07 -1.20 -2.55
C ASP A 134 18.79 -2.36 -3.49
N ARG A 135 19.83 -3.11 -3.79
CA ARG A 135 19.80 -4.24 -4.69
C ARG A 135 20.50 -5.44 -4.06
N PHE A 136 19.84 -6.57 -4.11
CA PHE A 136 20.30 -7.83 -3.54
C PHE A 136 20.42 -8.87 -4.66
N ASP A 137 21.58 -9.48 -4.78
CA ASP A 137 21.85 -10.56 -5.73
C ASP A 137 22.04 -11.87 -4.96
N GLY A 138 21.52 -12.96 -5.47
CA GLY A 138 21.66 -14.29 -4.86
C GLY A 138 21.43 -15.42 -5.85
N VAL A 139 21.79 -16.62 -5.46
CA VAL A 139 21.62 -17.84 -6.25
C VAL A 139 20.40 -18.60 -5.74
N ILE A 140 19.65 -19.21 -6.63
CA ILE A 140 18.35 -19.85 -6.34
C ILE A 140 18.49 -21.17 -5.57
N GLU A 141 19.70 -21.70 -5.35
CA GLU A 141 19.91 -22.98 -4.70
C GLU A 141 19.21 -23.12 -3.33
N ASP A 142 19.03 -22.02 -2.61
CA ASP A 142 18.29 -21.98 -1.35
C ASP A 142 17.40 -20.71 -1.29
N VAL A 143 16.25 -20.81 -1.93
CA VAL A 143 15.29 -19.71 -2.06
C VAL A 143 14.88 -19.14 -0.70
N PHE A 144 14.65 -19.99 0.29
CA PHE A 144 14.22 -19.54 1.61
C PHE A 144 15.30 -18.77 2.36
N LYS A 145 16.54 -19.25 2.33
CA LYS A 145 17.67 -18.49 2.93
C LYS A 145 17.92 -17.16 2.25
N LEU A 146 17.77 -17.12 0.93
CA LEU A 146 17.86 -15.88 0.18
C LEU A 146 16.77 -14.91 0.59
N GLN A 147 15.53 -15.40 0.72
CA GLN A 147 14.38 -14.64 1.15
C GLN A 147 14.58 -14.06 2.56
N ASP A 148 14.99 -14.88 3.52
CA ASP A 148 15.27 -14.45 4.91
C ASP A 148 16.32 -13.34 4.94
N ARG A 149 17.45 -13.53 4.24
CA ARG A 149 18.53 -12.55 4.17
C ARG A 149 18.08 -11.22 3.57
N ILE A 150 17.30 -11.25 2.50
CA ILE A 150 16.78 -10.03 1.86
C ILE A 150 15.81 -9.34 2.80
N THR A 151 14.88 -10.09 3.40
CA THR A 151 13.89 -9.56 4.34
C THR A 151 14.58 -8.88 5.52
N GLU A 152 15.54 -9.53 6.17
CA GLU A 152 16.32 -8.94 7.28
C GLU A 152 17.01 -7.64 6.86
N SER A 153 17.65 -7.64 5.70
CA SER A 153 18.38 -6.47 5.20
C SER A 153 17.43 -5.30 4.88
N VAL A 154 16.30 -5.56 4.25
CA VAL A 154 15.30 -4.54 3.92
C VAL A 154 14.70 -3.97 5.20
N VAL A 155 14.26 -4.82 6.12
CA VAL A 155 13.64 -4.40 7.40
C VAL A 155 14.62 -3.56 8.22
N ALA A 156 15.88 -3.97 8.31
CA ALA A 156 16.91 -3.22 9.02
C ALA A 156 17.19 -1.83 8.43
N ALA A 157 16.96 -1.66 7.12
CA ALA A 157 17.14 -0.37 6.44
C ALA A 157 15.92 0.54 6.54
N ILE A 158 14.69 -0.02 6.50
CA ILE A 158 13.45 0.76 6.38
C ILE A 158 13.23 1.67 7.60
N GLU A 159 13.28 1.12 8.81
CA GLU A 159 12.96 1.89 10.02
C GLU A 159 13.87 3.11 10.23
N PRO A 160 15.22 3.00 10.15
CA PRO A 160 16.09 4.16 10.28
C PRO A 160 15.87 5.22 9.19
N ASN A 161 15.64 4.81 7.95
CA ASN A 161 15.43 5.73 6.84
C ASN A 161 14.09 6.50 6.99
N ILE A 162 13.04 5.84 7.46
CA ILE A 162 11.78 6.52 7.78
C ILE A 162 11.97 7.51 8.93
N GLN A 163 12.68 7.15 9.99
CA GLN A 163 12.94 8.03 11.12
C GLN A 163 13.70 9.29 10.69
N LEU A 164 14.72 9.14 9.86
CA LEU A 164 15.47 10.27 9.31
C LEU A 164 14.57 11.18 8.45
N ALA A 165 13.76 10.60 7.58
CA ALA A 165 12.81 11.35 6.74
C ALA A 165 11.78 12.12 7.59
N GLU A 166 11.28 11.53 8.68
CA GLU A 166 10.36 12.20 9.61
C GLU A 166 11.04 13.37 10.33
N ILE A 167 12.29 13.22 10.78
CA ILE A 167 13.06 14.29 11.41
C ILE A 167 13.24 15.46 10.42
N GLU A 168 13.63 15.19 9.19
CA GLU A 168 13.78 16.20 8.15
C GLU A 168 12.46 16.92 7.83
N ARG A 169 11.36 16.16 7.78
CA ARG A 169 10.03 16.73 7.57
C ARG A 169 9.63 17.68 8.69
N LEU A 170 9.90 17.30 9.94
CA LEU A 170 9.62 18.18 11.09
C LEU A 170 10.45 19.45 11.07
N ARG A 171 11.71 19.38 10.66
CA ARG A 171 12.60 20.54 10.51
C ARG A 171 12.12 21.52 9.43
N LYS A 172 11.49 21.00 8.36
CA LYS A 172 10.97 21.82 7.24
C LYS A 172 9.59 22.42 7.51
N LYS A 173 8.88 22.00 8.57
CA LYS A 173 7.65 22.68 8.98
C LYS A 173 8.00 24.03 9.55
N PRO A 174 7.49 25.16 8.98
CA PRO A 174 7.65 26.46 9.61
C PRO A 174 7.07 26.38 11.02
N ALA A 175 7.77 26.95 11.99
CA ALA A 175 7.24 27.16 13.32
C ALA A 175 5.89 27.87 13.16
N LYS A 176 4.80 27.24 13.58
CA LYS A 176 3.52 27.95 13.69
C LYS A 176 3.77 29.10 14.65
N ASP A 177 3.58 30.31 14.15
CA ASP A 177 3.63 31.54 14.96
C ASP A 177 2.78 31.33 16.21
N PHE A 178 3.45 31.17 17.34
CA PHE A 178 2.86 31.37 18.66
C PHE A 178 2.69 32.83 18.93
N ASN A 179 1.99 33.52 18.04
CA ASN A 179 1.56 34.90 18.26
C ASN A 179 0.04 34.94 18.21
N ALA A 180 -0.57 34.58 19.32
CA ALA A 180 -1.93 34.97 19.61
C ALA A 180 -2.16 34.86 21.12
N TYR A 181 -1.64 35.86 21.87
CA TYR A 181 -2.31 36.39 23.05
C TYR A 181 -1.68 37.75 23.37
N ASP A 182 -2.31 38.77 22.81
CA ASP A 182 -2.47 40.06 23.44
C ASP A 182 -3.96 40.36 23.50
#